data_e058424271aa07babc30d02306efc156
#
_entry.id   e058424271aa07babc30d02306efc156
#
_cell.length_a   1.000
_cell.length_b   1.000
_cell.length_c   1.000
_cell.angle_alpha   90.00
_cell.angle_beta   90.00
_cell.angle_gamma   90.00
#
_symmetry.space_group_name_H-M   'P 1'
#
loop_
_entity.id
_entity.type
_entity.pdbx_description
1 polymer ?
#
loop_
_entity_poly.entity_id
_entity_poly.type
_entity_poly.pdbx_seq_one_letter_code
_entity_poly.pdbx_strand_id
1 'polypeptide(L)'
;FGEAVASAYRDAAGTHWRHYRPGLRSEGAETGSTPYALIFGMAGIAIEASETEHFLTTLTPDEARHALRYFIWELNGFPTWFEPLYRAHPEIGFEAVKKELFWELEHSAADSPIHYVLHDFLYHAPWLHSAIAPLIIEWLFEHEMFNEDGLRYCLNILTGGGLPPDDLARLAEAKL
;
A
#
# COMPACT_ATOMS: atom_id res chain seq x y z
N PHE A 1 30.99 -10.33 -7.88
CA PHE A 1 31.41 -8.98 -7.50
C PHE A 1 32.15 -9.05 -6.17
N GLY A 2 33.22 -8.26 -5.98
CA GLY A 2 33.96 -8.27 -4.72
C GLY A 2 33.21 -7.58 -3.58
N GLU A 3 33.56 -7.88 -2.34
CA GLU A 3 32.93 -7.37 -1.12
C GLU A 3 32.87 -5.84 -1.09
N ALA A 4 33.91 -5.16 -1.57
CA ALA A 4 33.96 -3.69 -1.67
C ALA A 4 32.85 -3.12 -2.56
N VAL A 5 32.50 -3.80 -3.67
CA VAL A 5 31.42 -3.35 -4.56
C VAL A 5 30.06 -3.59 -3.88
N ALA A 6 29.88 -4.71 -3.19
CA ALA A 6 28.66 -5.00 -2.46
C ALA A 6 28.42 -3.98 -1.31
N SER A 7 29.48 -3.64 -0.56
CA SER A 7 29.40 -2.61 0.49
C SER A 7 29.03 -1.24 -0.11
N ALA A 8 29.74 -0.80 -1.16
CA ALA A 8 29.44 0.46 -1.81
C ALA A 8 28.00 0.53 -2.36
N TYR A 9 27.47 -0.59 -2.87
CA TYR A 9 26.08 -0.69 -3.32
C TYR A 9 25.09 -0.53 -2.16
N ARG A 10 25.32 -1.22 -1.04
CA ARG A 10 24.47 -1.11 0.16
C ARG A 10 24.45 0.33 0.69
N ASP A 11 25.62 0.95 0.87
CA ASP A 11 25.74 2.30 1.38
C ASP A 11 25.04 3.32 0.47
N ALA A 12 25.21 3.17 -0.84
CA ALA A 12 24.55 4.02 -1.83
C ALA A 12 23.04 3.82 -1.84
N ALA A 13 22.56 2.58 -1.79
CA ALA A 13 21.13 2.27 -1.81
C ALA A 13 20.43 2.74 -0.52
N GLY A 14 21.05 2.53 0.64
CA GLY A 14 20.57 3.01 1.94
C GLY A 14 20.49 4.54 2.01
N THR A 15 21.48 5.24 1.43
CA THR A 15 21.43 6.69 1.32
C THR A 15 20.37 7.14 0.32
N HIS A 16 20.28 6.46 -0.82
CA HIS A 16 19.41 6.86 -1.93
C HIS A 16 17.93 6.86 -1.56
N TRP A 17 17.41 5.81 -0.92
CA TRP A 17 15.99 5.72 -0.60
C TRP A 17 15.49 6.85 0.32
N ARG A 18 16.38 7.39 1.17
CA ARG A 18 16.07 8.52 2.06
C ARG A 18 15.92 9.86 1.33
N HIS A 19 16.52 9.98 0.13
CA HIS A 19 16.53 11.23 -0.65
C HIS A 19 15.62 11.17 -1.88
N TYR A 20 15.47 10.01 -2.49
CA TYR A 20 14.58 9.84 -3.63
C TYR A 20 13.12 9.75 -3.15
N ARG A 21 12.27 10.61 -3.71
CA ARG A 21 10.85 10.66 -3.35
C ARG A 21 9.99 9.99 -4.43
N PRO A 22 9.47 8.76 -4.21
CA PRO A 22 8.52 8.14 -5.12
C PRO A 22 7.25 8.98 -5.28
N GLY A 23 6.75 9.06 -6.51
CA GLY A 23 5.43 9.64 -6.76
C GLY A 23 4.31 8.74 -6.23
N LEU A 24 3.21 9.32 -5.82
CA LEU A 24 1.98 8.62 -5.44
C LEU A 24 0.84 9.08 -6.34
N ARG A 25 -0.07 8.20 -6.72
CA ARG A 25 -1.25 8.59 -7.51
C ARG A 25 -2.12 9.58 -6.76
N SER A 26 -2.28 9.38 -5.46
CA SER A 26 -2.98 10.33 -4.59
C SER A 26 -2.36 11.74 -4.53
N GLU A 27 -1.14 11.90 -5.03
CA GLU A 27 -0.45 13.20 -5.20
C GLU A 27 -0.39 13.65 -6.67
N GLY A 28 -1.13 13.00 -7.56
CA GLY A 28 -1.18 13.33 -8.98
C GLY A 28 0.00 12.81 -9.80
N ALA A 29 0.78 11.87 -9.27
CA ALA A 29 1.88 11.29 -10.03
C ALA A 29 1.37 10.29 -11.08
N GLU A 30 1.92 10.37 -12.29
CA GLU A 30 1.73 9.34 -13.31
C GLU A 30 2.58 8.12 -12.97
N THR A 31 1.96 6.93 -13.00
CA THR A 31 2.61 5.66 -12.62
C THR A 31 2.84 4.73 -13.82
N GLY A 32 2.90 5.28 -15.02
CA GLY A 32 3.08 4.52 -16.27
C GLY A 32 4.47 3.90 -16.48
N SER A 33 5.45 4.23 -15.63
CA SER A 33 6.79 3.66 -15.69
C SER A 33 7.42 3.53 -14.31
N THR A 34 8.30 2.54 -14.15
CA THR A 34 9.06 2.32 -12.91
C THR A 34 10.51 2.78 -13.13
N PRO A 35 10.90 3.98 -12.66
CA PRO A 35 12.26 4.48 -12.83
C PRO A 35 13.29 3.62 -12.09
N TYR A 36 14.49 3.47 -12.64
CA TYR A 36 15.60 2.76 -11.96
C TYR A 36 15.92 3.32 -10.56
N ALA A 37 15.80 4.64 -10.40
CA ALA A 37 15.96 5.29 -9.10
C ALA A 37 14.98 4.78 -8.05
N LEU A 38 13.74 4.50 -8.44
CA LEU A 38 12.73 3.89 -7.56
C LEU A 38 13.12 2.47 -7.18
N ILE A 39 13.49 1.63 -8.16
CA ILE A 39 13.95 0.24 -7.91
C ILE A 39 15.14 0.23 -6.97
N PHE A 40 16.09 1.14 -7.17
CA PHE A 40 17.28 1.27 -6.33
C PHE A 40 16.91 1.68 -4.89
N GLY A 41 15.92 2.57 -4.72
CA GLY A 41 15.40 2.94 -3.40
C GLY A 41 14.70 1.77 -2.69
N MET A 42 13.85 1.01 -3.42
CA MET A 42 13.22 -0.21 -2.88
C MET A 42 14.26 -1.23 -2.41
N ALA A 43 15.31 -1.45 -3.20
CA ALA A 43 16.42 -2.32 -2.83
C ALA A 43 17.13 -1.82 -1.56
N GLY A 44 17.30 -0.51 -1.40
CA GLY A 44 17.91 0.09 -0.21
C GLY A 44 17.14 -0.22 1.07
N ILE A 45 15.82 -0.03 1.07
CA ILE A 45 14.96 -0.36 2.22
C ILE A 45 15.00 -1.87 2.49
N ALA A 46 14.90 -2.70 1.45
CA ALA A 46 14.90 -4.16 1.61
C ALA A 46 16.21 -4.68 2.20
N ILE A 47 17.36 -4.14 1.79
CA ILE A 47 18.67 -4.48 2.32
C ILE A 47 18.75 -4.11 3.80
N GLU A 48 18.45 -2.85 4.17
CA GLU A 48 18.51 -2.41 5.57
C GLU A 48 17.56 -3.20 6.47
N ALA A 49 16.33 -3.50 5.97
CA ALA A 49 15.34 -4.29 6.70
C ALA A 49 15.78 -5.75 6.90
N SER A 50 16.56 -6.32 5.98
CA SER A 50 17.03 -7.70 6.08
C SER A 50 18.33 -7.86 6.86
N GLU A 51 19.21 -6.87 6.82
CA GLU A 51 20.57 -6.94 7.39
C GLU A 51 20.66 -6.28 8.78
N THR A 52 19.73 -5.37 9.13
CA THR A 52 19.76 -4.63 10.40
C THR A 52 18.58 -5.00 11.27
N GLU A 53 18.86 -5.67 12.38
CA GLU A 53 17.84 -6.01 13.38
C GLU A 53 17.14 -4.74 13.88
N HIS A 54 15.81 -4.80 14.00
CA HIS A 54 14.99 -3.67 14.46
C HIS A 54 15.03 -2.41 13.58
N PHE A 55 15.64 -2.44 12.40
CA PHE A 55 15.72 -1.27 11.51
C PHE A 55 14.37 -0.54 11.37
N LEU A 56 13.31 -1.27 11.04
CA LEU A 56 11.99 -0.68 10.79
C LEU A 56 11.36 -0.03 12.03
N THR A 57 11.69 -0.51 13.23
CA THR A 57 11.19 0.06 14.50
C THR A 57 11.98 1.28 14.97
N THR A 58 13.20 1.47 14.45
CA THR A 58 14.08 2.60 14.79
C THR A 58 13.94 3.79 13.86
N LEU A 59 13.18 3.64 12.77
CA LEU A 59 12.91 4.76 11.86
C LEU A 59 12.19 5.89 12.59
N THR A 60 12.61 7.11 12.32
CA THR A 60 11.85 8.28 12.73
C THR A 60 10.49 8.33 12.04
N PRO A 61 9.50 9.05 12.59
CA PRO A 61 8.20 9.21 11.93
C PRO A 61 8.28 9.71 10.49
N ASP A 62 9.25 10.58 10.19
CA ASP A 62 9.44 11.12 8.83
C ASP A 62 10.08 10.10 7.89
N GLU A 63 11.04 9.32 8.38
CA GLU A 63 11.61 8.21 7.60
C GLU A 63 10.57 7.11 7.35
N ALA A 64 9.73 6.77 8.33
CA ALA A 64 8.64 5.81 8.16
C ALA A 64 7.62 6.28 7.10
N ARG A 65 7.21 7.56 7.15
CA ARG A 65 6.35 8.16 6.10
C ARG A 65 7.02 8.11 4.74
N HIS A 66 8.33 8.35 4.69
CA HIS A 66 9.07 8.33 3.45
C HIS A 66 9.21 6.91 2.88
N ALA A 67 9.55 5.92 3.72
CA ALA A 67 9.63 4.52 3.33
C ALA A 67 8.28 3.99 2.81
N LEU A 68 7.17 4.37 3.46
CA LEU A 68 5.82 4.01 3.03
C LEU A 68 5.44 4.55 1.64
N ARG A 69 6.17 5.50 1.06
CA ARG A 69 5.94 5.90 -0.34
C ARG A 69 6.34 4.84 -1.34
N TYR A 70 7.13 3.86 -0.93
CA TYR A 70 7.59 2.76 -1.78
C TYR A 70 6.67 1.53 -1.77
N PHE A 71 5.70 1.42 -0.82
CA PHE A 71 4.96 0.17 -0.61
C PHE A 71 4.11 -0.27 -1.80
N ILE A 72 3.64 0.68 -2.62
CA ILE A 72 2.77 0.45 -3.77
C ILE A 72 3.52 0.12 -5.07
N TRP A 73 4.85 0.04 -5.03
CA TRP A 73 5.67 -0.08 -6.23
C TRP A 73 6.20 -1.50 -6.48
N GLU A 74 5.84 -2.46 -5.64
CA GLU A 74 6.14 -3.87 -5.90
C GLU A 74 5.24 -4.40 -7.03
N LEU A 75 5.79 -5.25 -7.90
CA LEU A 75 5.06 -5.74 -9.07
C LEU A 75 4.02 -6.81 -8.74
N ASN A 76 4.21 -7.55 -7.65
CA ASN A 76 3.35 -8.65 -7.26
C ASN A 76 2.99 -8.54 -5.77
N GLY A 77 2.16 -7.58 -5.44
CA GLY A 77 1.74 -7.32 -4.08
C GLY A 77 2.57 -6.26 -3.38
N PHE A 78 2.99 -6.52 -2.15
CA PHE A 78 3.72 -5.55 -1.32
C PHE A 78 5.13 -6.03 -0.96
N PRO A 79 6.10 -5.10 -0.77
CA PRO A 79 7.42 -5.46 -0.28
C PRO A 79 7.33 -6.19 1.07
N THR A 80 8.22 -7.14 1.30
CA THR A 80 8.25 -7.95 2.54
C THR A 80 8.41 -7.13 3.82
N TRP A 81 8.97 -5.94 3.72
CA TRP A 81 9.14 -5.02 4.85
C TRP A 81 7.87 -4.18 5.15
N PHE A 82 6.84 -4.20 4.28
CA PHE A 82 5.66 -3.34 4.44
C PHE A 82 4.84 -3.68 5.69
N GLU A 83 4.45 -4.94 5.88
CA GLU A 83 3.71 -5.34 7.09
C GLU A 83 4.50 -5.07 8.38
N PRO A 84 5.79 -5.45 8.50
CA PRO A 84 6.60 -5.09 9.66
C PRO A 84 6.70 -3.58 9.91
N LEU A 85 6.85 -2.77 8.86
CA LEU A 85 6.88 -1.32 8.98
C LEU A 85 5.54 -0.74 9.45
N TYR A 86 4.44 -1.23 8.89
CA TYR A 86 3.09 -0.86 9.32
C TYR A 86 2.88 -1.18 10.82
N ARG A 87 3.28 -2.38 11.25
CA ARG A 87 3.16 -2.79 12.66
C ARG A 87 4.04 -1.97 13.61
N ALA A 88 5.19 -1.51 13.15
CA ALA A 88 6.08 -0.64 13.92
C ALA A 88 5.54 0.81 14.03
N HIS A 89 4.84 1.29 13.00
CA HIS A 89 4.31 2.64 12.90
C HIS A 89 2.83 2.65 12.47
N PRO A 90 1.90 2.11 13.29
CA PRO A 90 0.55 1.79 12.84
C PRO A 90 -0.27 3.01 12.40
N GLU A 91 -0.16 4.14 13.07
CA GLU A 91 -0.88 5.36 12.69
C GLU A 91 -0.39 5.90 11.34
N ILE A 92 0.92 5.93 11.15
CA ILE A 92 1.55 6.41 9.91
C ILE A 92 1.24 5.45 8.76
N GLY A 93 1.31 4.13 9.02
CA GLY A 93 0.98 3.09 8.06
C GLY A 93 -0.48 3.14 7.62
N PHE A 94 -1.38 3.32 8.59
CA PHE A 94 -2.81 3.44 8.31
C PHE A 94 -3.15 4.66 7.45
N GLU A 95 -2.57 5.82 7.75
CA GLU A 95 -2.77 7.04 6.94
C GLU A 95 -2.23 6.88 5.51
N ALA A 96 -1.09 6.22 5.33
CA ALA A 96 -0.54 5.93 4.01
C ALA A 96 -1.47 5.01 3.20
N VAL A 97 -1.93 3.91 3.81
CA VAL A 97 -2.89 2.96 3.21
C VAL A 97 -4.20 3.64 2.86
N LYS A 98 -4.79 4.38 3.81
CA LYS A 98 -6.05 5.08 3.65
C LYS A 98 -6.02 6.05 2.47
N LYS A 99 -4.92 6.80 2.33
CA LYS A 99 -4.76 7.79 1.27
C LYS A 99 -4.81 7.17 -0.13
N GLU A 100 -4.09 6.08 -0.36
CA GLU A 100 -4.05 5.40 -1.65
C GLU A 100 -5.34 4.59 -1.91
N LEU A 101 -5.94 4.01 -0.86
CA LEU A 101 -7.24 3.34 -0.94
C LEU A 101 -8.32 4.31 -1.43
N PHE A 102 -8.48 5.46 -0.77
CA PHE A 102 -9.51 6.44 -1.17
C PHE A 102 -9.25 7.01 -2.57
N TRP A 103 -7.98 7.22 -2.93
CA TRP A 103 -7.66 7.64 -4.29
C TRP A 103 -8.19 6.63 -5.31
N GLU A 104 -7.98 5.32 -5.11
CA GLU A 104 -8.47 4.32 -6.06
C GLU A 104 -10.00 4.21 -6.04
N LEU A 105 -10.64 4.25 -4.88
CA LEU A 105 -12.10 4.24 -4.78
C LEU A 105 -12.74 5.39 -5.56
N GLU A 106 -12.15 6.57 -5.50
CA GLU A 106 -12.66 7.78 -6.16
C GLU A 106 -12.36 7.84 -7.67
N HIS A 107 -11.30 7.14 -8.13
CA HIS A 107 -10.81 7.24 -9.51
C HIS A 107 -11.01 5.96 -10.33
N SER A 108 -11.61 4.92 -9.77
CA SER A 108 -11.91 3.67 -10.49
C SER A 108 -13.03 3.87 -11.49
N ALA A 109 -12.69 4.02 -12.78
CA ALA A 109 -13.66 4.11 -13.86
C ALA A 109 -14.22 2.72 -14.23
N ALA A 110 -15.46 2.68 -14.74
CA ALA A 110 -16.16 1.43 -15.05
C ALA A 110 -15.40 0.52 -16.04
N ASP A 111 -14.65 1.13 -16.96
CA ASP A 111 -13.88 0.45 -18.02
C ASP A 111 -12.37 0.39 -17.71
N SER A 112 -11.94 0.78 -16.51
CA SER A 112 -10.54 0.72 -16.12
C SER A 112 -10.11 -0.73 -15.84
N PRO A 113 -9.20 -1.30 -16.63
CA PRO A 113 -8.71 -2.66 -16.38
C PRO A 113 -7.63 -2.71 -15.29
N ILE A 114 -7.17 -1.56 -14.80
CA ILE A 114 -6.01 -1.47 -13.91
C ILE A 114 -6.51 -1.13 -12.50
N HIS A 115 -6.28 -2.07 -11.59
CA HIS A 115 -6.46 -1.87 -10.17
C HIS A 115 -5.14 -1.43 -9.56
N TYR A 116 -5.18 -0.41 -8.72
CA TYR A 116 -3.99 0.21 -8.17
C TYR A 116 -3.54 -0.45 -6.87
N VAL A 117 -4.40 -0.45 -5.85
CA VAL A 117 -4.09 -1.03 -4.55
C VAL A 117 -5.14 -2.03 -4.04
N LEU A 118 -6.40 -1.94 -4.51
CA LEU A 118 -7.48 -2.82 -4.05
C LEU A 118 -7.21 -4.31 -4.30
N HIS A 119 -6.68 -4.63 -5.49
CA HIS A 119 -6.27 -5.99 -5.82
C HIS A 119 -5.23 -6.50 -4.82
N ASP A 120 -4.19 -5.70 -4.58
CA ASP A 120 -3.09 -6.11 -3.71
C ASP A 120 -3.50 -6.14 -2.25
N PHE A 121 -4.37 -5.24 -1.80
CA PHE A 121 -4.95 -5.33 -0.46
C PHE A 121 -5.75 -6.63 -0.27
N LEU A 122 -6.53 -7.03 -1.27
CA LEU A 122 -7.30 -8.29 -1.18
C LEU A 122 -6.39 -9.51 -1.11
N TYR A 123 -5.44 -9.65 -2.04
CA TYR A 123 -4.69 -10.89 -2.21
C TYR A 123 -3.38 -10.96 -1.43
N HIS A 124 -2.75 -9.84 -1.17
CA HIS A 124 -1.40 -9.79 -0.60
C HIS A 124 -1.32 -9.15 0.80
N ALA A 125 -2.43 -8.56 1.28
CA ALA A 125 -2.47 -7.98 2.63
C ALA A 125 -3.76 -8.30 3.40
N PRO A 126 -4.14 -9.59 3.56
CA PRO A 126 -5.34 -9.96 4.31
C PRO A 126 -5.30 -9.50 5.78
N TRP A 127 -4.11 -9.27 6.32
CA TRP A 127 -3.90 -8.72 7.66
C TRP A 127 -4.39 -7.25 7.80
N LEU A 128 -4.57 -6.52 6.70
CA LEU A 128 -5.14 -5.16 6.66
C LEU A 128 -6.67 -5.14 6.59
N HIS A 129 -7.32 -6.23 6.21
CA HIS A 129 -8.76 -6.22 5.92
C HIS A 129 -9.58 -5.64 7.08
N SER A 130 -9.30 -6.04 8.32
CA SER A 130 -10.03 -5.52 9.49
C SER A 130 -9.85 -4.02 9.71
N ALA A 131 -8.73 -3.45 9.27
CA ALA A 131 -8.45 -2.02 9.41
C ALA A 131 -9.11 -1.19 8.29
N ILE A 132 -9.17 -1.72 7.06
CA ILE A 132 -9.70 -0.97 5.91
C ILE A 132 -11.17 -1.25 5.60
N ALA A 133 -11.72 -2.37 6.04
CA ALA A 133 -13.13 -2.72 5.81
C ALA A 133 -14.12 -1.64 6.32
N PRO A 134 -13.95 -1.03 7.52
CA PRO A 134 -14.81 0.07 7.94
C PRO A 134 -14.77 1.28 7.01
N LEU A 135 -13.61 1.59 6.42
CA LEU A 135 -13.46 2.70 5.47
C LEU A 135 -14.18 2.41 4.16
N ILE A 136 -14.05 1.18 3.67
CA ILE A 136 -14.67 0.75 2.41
C ILE A 136 -16.20 0.74 2.54
N ILE A 137 -16.75 0.20 3.63
CA ILE A 137 -18.20 0.14 3.80
C ILE A 137 -18.83 1.53 3.94
N GLU A 138 -18.19 2.44 4.69
CA GLU A 138 -18.63 3.84 4.78
C GLU A 138 -18.65 4.50 3.40
N TRP A 139 -17.57 4.34 2.64
CA TRP A 139 -17.50 4.89 1.29
C TRP A 139 -18.58 4.32 0.37
N LEU A 140 -18.82 3.01 0.41
CA LEU A 140 -19.84 2.35 -0.40
C LEU A 140 -21.27 2.76 -0.02
N PHE A 141 -21.56 3.17 1.22
CA PHE A 141 -22.87 3.74 1.57
C PHE A 141 -23.12 5.08 0.88
N GLU A 142 -22.10 5.88 0.69
CA GLU A 142 -22.21 7.25 0.16
C GLU A 142 -22.00 7.32 -1.36
N HIS A 143 -21.32 6.34 -1.96
CA HIS A 143 -20.88 6.36 -3.36
C HIS A 143 -21.26 5.10 -4.11
N GLU A 144 -21.40 5.23 -5.43
CA GLU A 144 -21.55 4.09 -6.35
C GLU A 144 -20.20 3.72 -6.93
N MET A 145 -19.86 2.41 -6.88
CA MET A 145 -18.68 1.89 -7.55
C MET A 145 -19.08 1.26 -8.88
N PHE A 146 -18.76 1.91 -9.98
CA PHE A 146 -19.11 1.46 -11.33
C PHE A 146 -18.14 0.42 -11.89
N ASN A 147 -16.97 0.27 -11.30
CA ASN A 147 -16.00 -0.75 -11.68
C ASN A 147 -16.37 -2.09 -11.04
N GLU A 148 -16.77 -3.09 -11.83
CA GLU A 148 -17.25 -4.38 -11.32
C GLU A 148 -16.14 -5.16 -10.56
N ASP A 149 -14.91 -5.14 -11.05
CA ASP A 149 -13.80 -5.79 -10.37
C ASP A 149 -13.46 -5.07 -9.06
N GLY A 150 -13.45 -3.75 -9.07
CA GLY A 150 -13.25 -2.94 -7.87
C GLY A 150 -14.30 -3.21 -6.81
N LEU A 151 -15.58 -3.27 -7.21
CA LEU A 151 -16.68 -3.64 -6.30
C LEU A 151 -16.49 -5.06 -5.74
N ARG A 152 -16.13 -6.02 -6.57
CA ARG A 152 -15.84 -7.39 -6.15
C ARG A 152 -14.70 -7.46 -5.14
N TYR A 153 -13.61 -6.69 -5.34
CA TYR A 153 -12.50 -6.63 -4.38
C TYR A 153 -12.95 -6.00 -3.06
N CYS A 154 -13.70 -4.90 -3.09
CA CYS A 154 -14.27 -4.29 -1.90
C CYS A 154 -15.12 -5.30 -1.12
N LEU A 155 -16.08 -5.98 -1.76
CA LEU A 155 -16.95 -6.95 -1.09
C LEU A 155 -16.17 -8.12 -0.47
N ASN A 156 -15.13 -8.60 -1.14
CA ASN A 156 -14.26 -9.65 -0.58
C ASN A 156 -13.43 -9.15 0.61
N ILE A 157 -12.93 -7.92 0.58
CA ILE A 157 -12.24 -7.30 1.72
C ILE A 157 -13.21 -7.13 2.89
N LEU A 158 -14.46 -6.68 2.65
CA LEU A 158 -15.47 -6.54 3.71
C LEU A 158 -15.77 -7.88 4.40
N THR A 159 -15.92 -8.95 3.63
CA THR A 159 -16.14 -10.30 4.19
C THR A 159 -14.92 -10.82 4.95
N GLY A 160 -13.71 -10.57 4.43
CA GLY A 160 -12.45 -10.93 5.09
C GLY A 160 -12.11 -10.06 6.31
N GLY A 161 -12.66 -8.85 6.38
CA GLY A 161 -12.41 -7.88 7.44
C GLY A 161 -13.18 -8.13 8.74
N GLY A 162 -14.07 -9.14 8.76
CA GLY A 162 -14.81 -9.52 9.96
C GLY A 162 -15.91 -8.52 10.36
N LEU A 163 -16.46 -7.79 9.39
CA LEU A 163 -17.60 -6.90 9.64
C LEU A 163 -18.84 -7.71 10.11
N PRO A 164 -19.69 -7.11 10.96
CA PRO A 164 -20.95 -7.72 11.36
C PRO A 164 -21.81 -8.04 10.13
N PRO A 165 -22.46 -9.22 10.07
CA PRO A 165 -23.37 -9.59 8.98
C PRO A 165 -24.48 -8.57 8.73
N ASP A 166 -24.95 -7.91 9.80
CA ASP A 166 -25.99 -6.89 9.73
C ASP A 166 -25.53 -5.65 8.94
N ASP A 167 -24.26 -5.28 9.02
CA ASP A 167 -23.74 -4.15 8.26
C ASP A 167 -23.65 -4.46 6.77
N LEU A 168 -23.29 -5.69 6.42
CA LEU A 168 -23.30 -6.16 5.03
C LEU A 168 -24.73 -6.25 4.47
N ALA A 169 -25.70 -6.72 5.29
CA ALA A 169 -27.11 -6.77 4.90
C ALA A 169 -27.65 -5.35 4.66
N ARG A 170 -27.35 -4.40 5.54
CA ARG A 170 -27.74 -2.98 5.38
C ARG A 170 -27.13 -2.36 4.11
N LEU A 171 -25.86 -2.67 3.80
CA LEU A 171 -25.25 -2.21 2.55
C LEU A 171 -25.98 -2.76 1.35
N ALA A 172 -26.30 -4.08 1.33
CA ALA A 172 -27.04 -4.71 0.26
C ALA A 172 -28.44 -4.08 0.06
N GLU A 173 -29.18 -3.83 1.17
CA GLU A 173 -30.48 -3.15 1.12
C GLU A 173 -30.39 -1.70 0.59
N ALA A 174 -29.31 -0.99 0.92
CA ALA A 174 -29.12 0.39 0.47
C ALA A 174 -28.74 0.51 -1.01
N LYS A 175 -28.28 -0.60 -1.64
CA LYS A 175 -27.79 -0.64 -3.03
C LYS A 175 -28.73 -1.38 -4.01
N LEU A 176 -29.88 -1.87 -3.53
CA LEU A 176 -30.97 -2.44 -4.35
C LEU A 176 -31.99 -1.39 -4.75
#